data_04fd77b1e96d7c9fabb60af435f19ddd
#
_entry.id   04fd77b1e96d7c9fabb60af435f19ddd
#
_cell.length_a   1.000
_cell.length_b   1.000
_cell.length_c   1.000
_cell.angle_alpha   90.00
_cell.angle_beta   90.00
_cell.angle_gamma   90.00
#
_symmetry.space_group_name_H-M   'P 1'
#
loop_
_entity.id
_entity.type
_entity.pdbx_description
1 polymer ?
#
loop_
_entity_poly.entity_id
_entity_poly.type
_entity_poly.pdbx_seq_one_letter_code
_entity_poly.pdbx_strand_id
1 'polypeptide(L)'
;MRITVNPPKSEWADLLRRPQIDAPVIGERVAAILERVRAGGDRAVLDLTAEIDSVALDSLEVAPEEIERAEAAVSPELKRAIATAAEHIERFHAAQRPRTVDLETAPGVRCLQRAVPIRRVGLYVPGGSAPLFSTVLMLAVPARVAGCEQIVLCTPPQKDGSVAPAVLYAASVAGVRHLSLIHIS
;
A
#
# COMPACT_ATOMS: atom_id res chain seq x y z
N MET A 1 3.22 -27.16 12.96
CA MET A 1 3.96 -26.04 13.55
C MET A 1 5.02 -26.61 14.48
N ARG A 2 6.31 -26.27 14.31
CA ARG A 2 7.39 -26.73 15.20
C ARG A 2 7.50 -25.72 16.35
N ILE A 3 7.31 -26.18 17.59
CA ILE A 3 7.44 -25.33 18.79
C ILE A 3 8.75 -25.75 19.46
N THR A 4 9.62 -24.81 19.72
CA THR A 4 10.89 -25.02 20.46
C THR A 4 10.83 -24.21 21.74
N VAL A 5 11.01 -24.87 22.89
CA VAL A 5 10.91 -24.26 24.22
C VAL A 5 12.29 -24.19 24.85
N ASN A 6 12.74 -22.98 25.19
CA ASN A 6 14.03 -22.72 25.85
C ASN A 6 15.25 -23.39 25.19
N PRO A 7 15.49 -23.20 23.86
CA PRO A 7 16.62 -23.80 23.20
C PRO A 7 17.96 -23.28 23.74
N PRO A 8 19.00 -24.11 23.81
CA PRO A 8 20.31 -23.64 24.18
C PRO A 8 20.88 -22.64 23.14
N LYS A 9 21.76 -21.76 23.55
CA LYS A 9 22.33 -20.72 22.66
C LYS A 9 23.00 -21.28 21.40
N SER A 10 23.54 -22.51 21.46
CA SER A 10 24.14 -23.20 20.32
C SER A 10 23.16 -23.46 19.17
N GLU A 11 21.87 -23.56 19.43
CA GLU A 11 20.82 -23.80 18.41
C GLU A 11 20.23 -22.51 17.85
N TRP A 12 20.52 -21.33 18.42
CA TRP A 12 19.89 -20.08 18.02
C TRP A 12 20.20 -19.69 16.57
N ALA A 13 21.45 -19.92 16.14
CA ALA A 13 21.86 -19.59 14.76
C ALA A 13 21.00 -20.34 13.72
N ASP A 14 20.72 -21.61 13.98
CA ASP A 14 19.90 -22.44 13.08
C ASP A 14 18.40 -22.14 13.20
N LEU A 15 17.92 -21.93 14.42
CA LEU A 15 16.51 -21.58 14.67
C LEU A 15 16.12 -20.21 14.13
N LEU A 16 17.06 -19.25 14.15
CA LEU A 16 16.85 -17.89 13.67
C LEU A 16 17.25 -17.69 12.21
N ARG A 17 17.76 -18.73 11.55
CA ARG A 17 18.11 -18.67 10.14
C ARG A 17 16.89 -18.33 9.30
N ARG A 18 16.95 -17.21 8.59
CA ARG A 18 15.90 -16.84 7.63
C ARG A 18 15.89 -17.83 6.46
N PRO A 19 14.71 -18.27 6.01
CA PRO A 19 14.60 -19.04 4.77
C PRO A 19 15.26 -18.24 3.63
N GLN A 20 16.16 -18.85 2.91
CA GLN A 20 16.69 -18.26 1.67
C GLN A 20 15.69 -18.60 0.56
N ILE A 21 15.08 -17.56 0.01
CA ILE A 21 14.29 -17.67 -1.22
C ILE A 21 15.28 -17.56 -2.38
N ASP A 22 15.10 -18.34 -3.44
CA ASP A 22 15.91 -18.28 -4.65
C ASP A 22 15.72 -16.91 -5.34
N ALA A 23 16.40 -15.91 -4.79
CA ALA A 23 16.31 -14.52 -5.20
C ALA A 23 16.69 -14.27 -6.68
N PRO A 24 17.68 -15.01 -7.31
CA PRO A 24 18.04 -14.77 -8.71
C PRO A 24 16.89 -15.04 -9.68
N VAL A 25 16.20 -16.17 -9.57
CA VAL A 25 15.10 -16.54 -10.50
C VAL A 25 13.91 -15.59 -10.39
N ILE A 26 13.56 -15.20 -9.16
CA ILE A 26 12.50 -14.21 -8.92
C ILE A 26 12.93 -12.84 -9.45
N GLY A 27 14.20 -12.45 -9.24
CA GLY A 27 14.76 -11.20 -9.72
C GLY A 27 14.69 -11.05 -11.24
N GLU A 28 15.06 -12.09 -11.99
CA GLU A 28 14.98 -12.09 -13.45
C GLU A 28 13.55 -11.95 -13.96
N ARG A 29 12.61 -12.67 -13.37
CA ARG A 29 11.18 -12.57 -13.72
C ARG A 29 10.62 -11.18 -13.45
N VAL A 30 10.92 -10.61 -12.29
CA VAL A 30 10.49 -9.25 -11.94
C VAL A 30 11.12 -8.22 -12.87
N ALA A 31 12.41 -8.35 -13.19
CA ALA A 31 13.09 -7.46 -14.13
C ALA A 31 12.45 -7.48 -15.52
N ALA A 32 12.07 -8.66 -16.02
CA ALA A 32 11.37 -8.79 -17.31
C ALA A 32 10.01 -8.10 -17.30
N ILE A 33 9.23 -8.22 -16.21
CA ILE A 33 7.94 -7.54 -16.05
C ILE A 33 8.14 -6.02 -16.04
N LEU A 34 9.09 -5.53 -15.25
CA LEU A 34 9.38 -4.09 -15.17
C LEU A 34 9.79 -3.52 -16.53
N GLU A 35 10.60 -4.26 -17.32
CA GLU A 35 11.01 -3.82 -18.65
C GLU A 35 9.83 -3.80 -19.63
N ARG A 36 8.92 -4.80 -19.59
CA ARG A 36 7.68 -4.79 -20.38
C ARG A 36 6.84 -3.55 -20.07
N VAL A 37 6.65 -3.24 -18.77
CA VAL A 37 5.86 -2.07 -18.37
C VAL A 37 6.56 -0.76 -18.77
N ARG A 38 7.88 -0.68 -18.62
CA ARG A 38 8.65 0.50 -19.06
C ARG A 38 8.52 0.78 -20.55
N ALA A 39 8.55 -0.27 -21.36
CA ALA A 39 8.46 -0.16 -22.81
C ALA A 39 7.02 0.03 -23.32
N GLY A 40 6.04 -0.63 -22.70
CA GLY A 40 4.66 -0.70 -23.20
C GLY A 40 3.63 0.12 -22.40
N GLY A 41 4.02 0.73 -21.27
CA GLY A 41 3.12 1.55 -20.46
C GLY A 41 1.85 0.81 -20.01
N ASP A 42 0.73 1.52 -19.99
CA ASP A 42 -0.57 1.01 -19.53
C ASP A 42 -1.04 -0.22 -20.31
N ARG A 43 -0.72 -0.28 -21.62
CA ARG A 43 -1.07 -1.46 -22.42
C ARG A 43 -0.39 -2.72 -21.91
N ALA A 44 0.89 -2.63 -21.56
CA ALA A 44 1.62 -3.77 -21.00
C ALA A 44 1.06 -4.19 -19.63
N VAL A 45 0.59 -3.25 -18.81
CA VAL A 45 -0.06 -3.56 -17.52
C VAL A 45 -1.39 -4.28 -17.74
N LEU A 46 -2.22 -3.83 -18.69
CA LEU A 46 -3.47 -4.51 -19.05
C LEU A 46 -3.23 -5.94 -19.54
N ASP A 47 -2.23 -6.13 -20.41
CA ASP A 47 -1.87 -7.44 -20.94
C ASP A 47 -1.34 -8.36 -19.82
N LEU A 48 -0.51 -7.83 -18.90
CA LEU A 48 -0.01 -8.56 -17.73
C LEU A 48 -1.14 -8.93 -16.76
N THR A 49 -2.11 -8.05 -16.54
CA THR A 49 -3.29 -8.34 -15.70
C THR A 49 -4.11 -9.48 -16.30
N ALA A 50 -4.30 -9.48 -17.62
CA ALA A 50 -4.97 -10.59 -18.28
C ALA A 50 -4.18 -11.91 -18.19
N GLU A 51 -2.85 -11.86 -18.32
CA GLU A 51 -1.97 -13.03 -18.24
C GLU A 51 -1.88 -13.61 -16.81
N ILE A 52 -1.74 -12.76 -15.78
CA ILE A 52 -1.45 -13.17 -14.41
C ILE A 52 -2.74 -13.37 -13.61
N ASP A 53 -3.67 -12.42 -13.67
CA ASP A 53 -4.91 -12.45 -12.89
C ASP A 53 -6.07 -13.12 -13.64
N SER A 54 -5.90 -13.39 -14.95
CA SER A 54 -6.95 -13.92 -15.83
C SER A 54 -8.17 -12.98 -15.90
N VAL A 55 -7.95 -11.68 -15.81
CA VAL A 55 -8.98 -10.64 -15.88
C VAL A 55 -8.66 -9.68 -17.00
N ALA A 56 -9.57 -9.54 -17.96
CA ALA A 56 -9.46 -8.55 -19.01
C ALA A 56 -10.07 -7.22 -18.52
N LEU A 57 -9.28 -6.16 -18.59
CA LEU A 57 -9.70 -4.81 -18.20
C LEU A 57 -9.60 -3.88 -19.41
N ASP A 58 -10.55 -2.95 -19.51
CA ASP A 58 -10.52 -1.87 -20.51
C ASP A 58 -9.75 -0.63 -20.01
N SER A 59 -9.67 -0.46 -18.69
CA SER A 59 -8.99 0.65 -18.01
C SER A 59 -8.31 0.15 -16.74
N LEU A 60 -7.17 0.76 -16.42
CA LEU A 60 -6.47 0.54 -15.13
C LEU A 60 -7.03 1.42 -14.02
N GLU A 61 -7.63 2.54 -14.35
CA GLU A 61 -8.15 3.48 -13.35
C GLU A 61 -9.59 3.13 -12.98
N VAL A 62 -9.86 3.06 -11.69
CA VAL A 62 -11.20 2.90 -11.14
C VAL A 62 -11.97 4.20 -11.33
N ALA A 63 -13.13 4.12 -11.98
CA ALA A 63 -13.94 5.28 -12.24
C ALA A 63 -14.52 5.89 -10.95
N PRO A 64 -14.67 7.23 -10.86
CA PRO A 64 -15.25 7.90 -9.69
C PRO A 64 -16.63 7.33 -9.32
N GLU A 65 -17.44 6.98 -10.31
CA GLU A 65 -18.77 6.42 -10.15
C GLU A 65 -18.75 5.04 -9.47
N GLU A 66 -17.64 4.29 -9.59
CA GLU A 66 -17.46 3.03 -8.86
C GLU A 66 -17.23 3.27 -7.38
N ILE A 67 -16.47 4.31 -7.04
CA ILE A 67 -16.23 4.71 -5.65
C ILE A 67 -17.54 5.17 -5.00
N GLU A 68 -18.36 5.95 -5.71
CA GLU A 68 -19.68 6.39 -5.24
C GLU A 68 -20.64 5.20 -5.02
N ARG A 69 -20.69 4.26 -5.96
CA ARG A 69 -21.49 3.04 -5.83
C ARG A 69 -21.01 2.16 -4.68
N ALA A 70 -19.71 2.08 -4.46
CA ALA A 70 -19.12 1.34 -3.36
C ALA A 70 -19.58 1.89 -2.00
N GLU A 71 -19.66 3.21 -1.88
CA GLU A 71 -20.19 3.83 -0.67
C GLU A 71 -21.62 3.36 -0.36
N ALA A 72 -22.50 3.29 -1.35
CA ALA A 72 -23.87 2.80 -1.15
C ALA A 72 -23.93 1.32 -0.76
N ALA A 73 -22.97 0.51 -1.22
CA ALA A 73 -22.92 -0.94 -0.98
C ALA A 73 -22.36 -1.32 0.40
N VAL A 74 -21.66 -0.42 1.10
CA VAL A 74 -21.09 -0.69 2.43
C VAL A 74 -22.12 -0.45 3.52
N SER A 75 -22.29 -1.40 4.44
CA SER A 75 -23.23 -1.27 5.55
C SER A 75 -22.91 -0.09 6.48
N PRO A 76 -23.93 0.54 7.09
CA PRO A 76 -23.71 1.63 8.05
C PRO A 76 -22.81 1.26 9.23
N GLU A 77 -22.85 0.01 9.66
CA GLU A 77 -22.01 -0.50 10.74
C GLU A 77 -20.54 -0.53 10.30
N LEU A 78 -20.24 -1.09 9.12
CA LEU A 78 -18.89 -1.15 8.59
C LEU A 78 -18.35 0.26 8.29
N LYS A 79 -19.19 1.17 7.80
CA LYS A 79 -18.81 2.59 7.61
C LYS A 79 -18.33 3.22 8.91
N ARG A 80 -19.08 3.03 10.01
CA ARG A 80 -18.68 3.53 11.33
C ARG A 80 -17.36 2.92 11.79
N ALA A 81 -17.20 1.61 11.63
CA ALA A 81 -15.95 0.92 12.00
C ALA A 81 -14.74 1.44 11.22
N ILE A 82 -14.89 1.64 9.90
CA ILE A 82 -13.83 2.20 9.04
C ILE A 82 -13.50 3.63 9.46
N ALA A 83 -14.48 4.48 9.72
CA ALA A 83 -14.26 5.85 10.16
C ALA A 83 -13.53 5.91 11.52
N THR A 84 -13.94 5.10 12.50
CA THR A 84 -13.28 4.99 13.80
C THR A 84 -11.83 4.51 13.66
N ALA A 85 -11.59 3.50 12.82
CA ALA A 85 -10.24 3.01 12.56
C ALA A 85 -9.35 4.09 11.92
N ALA A 86 -9.88 4.81 10.93
CA ALA A 86 -9.16 5.91 10.28
C ALA A 86 -8.77 7.01 11.28
N GLU A 87 -9.70 7.41 12.15
CA GLU A 87 -9.44 8.40 13.21
C GLU A 87 -8.33 7.95 14.17
N HIS A 88 -8.37 6.70 14.62
CA HIS A 88 -7.34 6.17 15.53
C HIS A 88 -5.96 6.14 14.87
N ILE A 89 -5.88 5.71 13.60
CA ILE A 89 -4.65 5.69 12.82
C ILE A 89 -4.12 7.12 12.63
N GLU A 90 -4.99 8.05 12.22
CA GLU A 90 -4.62 9.45 12.03
C GLU A 90 -4.08 10.07 13.32
N ARG A 91 -4.78 9.91 14.44
CA ARG A 91 -4.38 10.43 15.74
C ARG A 91 -3.00 9.91 16.17
N PHE A 92 -2.75 8.62 15.98
CA PHE A 92 -1.47 8.01 16.33
C PHE A 92 -0.33 8.55 15.46
N HIS A 93 -0.53 8.56 14.13
CA HIS A 93 0.50 9.01 13.20
C HIS A 93 0.74 10.53 13.22
N ALA A 94 -0.29 11.32 13.54
CA ALA A 94 -0.11 12.76 13.76
C ALA A 94 0.86 13.06 14.92
N ALA A 95 0.81 12.27 15.99
CA ALA A 95 1.72 12.39 17.11
C ALA A 95 3.19 11.99 16.79
N GLN A 96 3.39 11.23 15.72
CA GLN A 96 4.72 10.79 15.25
C GLN A 96 5.43 11.80 14.34
N ARG A 97 4.78 12.91 13.98
CA ARG A 97 5.42 13.92 13.12
C ARG A 97 6.71 14.44 13.73
N PRO A 98 7.85 14.33 13.03
CA PRO A 98 9.12 14.82 13.55
C PRO A 98 9.10 16.36 13.67
N ARG A 99 9.67 16.87 14.72
CA ARG A 99 9.85 18.31 14.91
C ARG A 99 11.05 18.79 14.10
N THR A 100 10.93 19.97 13.50
CA THR A 100 12.09 20.64 12.90
C THR A 100 13.09 20.98 14.00
N VAL A 101 14.36 20.64 13.80
CA VAL A 101 15.47 21.09 14.64
C VAL A 101 16.16 22.22 13.89
N ASP A 102 16.28 23.36 14.54
CA ASP A 102 16.95 24.54 14.01
C ASP A 102 17.77 25.14 15.15
N LEU A 103 19.08 24.95 15.10
CA LEU A 103 20.00 25.23 16.21
C LEU A 103 21.28 25.87 15.70
N GLU A 104 21.71 26.95 16.33
CA GLU A 104 23.05 27.48 16.18
C GLU A 104 23.99 26.73 17.15
N THR A 105 24.92 25.95 16.60
CA THR A 105 25.82 25.11 17.38
C THR A 105 27.13 25.81 17.78
N ALA A 106 27.51 26.86 17.03
CA ALA A 106 28.61 27.77 17.31
C ALA A 106 28.28 29.11 16.64
N PRO A 107 28.91 30.23 17.02
CA PRO A 107 28.70 31.54 16.38
C PRO A 107 28.83 31.46 14.85
N GLY A 108 27.73 31.72 14.14
CA GLY A 108 27.63 31.67 12.68
C GLY A 108 27.45 30.28 12.08
N VAL A 109 27.36 29.20 12.89
CA VAL A 109 27.10 27.82 12.41
C VAL A 109 25.69 27.38 12.80
N ARG A 110 24.77 27.42 11.82
CA ARG A 110 23.36 27.02 11.99
C ARG A 110 23.10 25.65 11.38
N CYS A 111 22.61 24.72 12.21
CA CYS A 111 22.24 23.36 11.82
C CYS A 111 20.72 23.24 11.73
N LEU A 112 20.21 22.79 10.56
CA LEU A 112 18.79 22.62 10.30
C LEU A 112 18.49 21.17 9.93
N GLN A 113 17.56 20.53 10.66
CA GLN A 113 16.96 19.24 10.30
C GLN A 113 15.47 19.44 10.06
N ARG A 114 15.02 19.16 8.85
CA ARG A 114 13.61 19.26 8.46
C ARG A 114 13.13 17.98 7.80
N ALA A 115 12.00 17.45 8.26
CA ALA A 115 11.31 16.39 7.56
C ALA A 115 10.55 16.96 6.37
N VAL A 116 10.75 16.37 5.19
CA VAL A 116 10.07 16.74 3.97
C VAL A 116 9.30 15.51 3.46
N PRO A 117 7.99 15.62 3.17
CA PRO A 117 7.22 14.51 2.67
C PRO A 117 7.69 14.10 1.26
N ILE A 118 7.55 12.81 0.95
CA ILE A 118 7.64 12.33 -0.41
C ILE A 118 6.42 12.87 -1.17
N ARG A 119 6.64 13.60 -2.25
CA ARG A 119 5.57 14.30 -2.95
C ARG A 119 4.53 13.36 -3.55
N ARG A 120 4.99 12.25 -4.17
CA ARG A 120 4.13 11.28 -4.86
C ARG A 120 4.43 9.89 -4.35
N VAL A 121 3.42 9.18 -3.89
CA VAL A 121 3.57 7.83 -3.35
C VAL A 121 2.60 6.86 -4.02
N GLY A 122 3.09 5.66 -4.34
CA GLY A 122 2.28 4.51 -4.72
C GLY A 122 2.11 3.59 -3.52
N LEU A 123 0.89 3.21 -3.23
CA LEU A 123 0.52 2.28 -2.18
C LEU A 123 -0.01 1.01 -2.82
N TYR A 124 0.44 -0.15 -2.36
CA TYR A 124 -0.06 -1.42 -2.86
C TYR A 124 -0.81 -2.17 -1.77
N VAL A 125 -2.04 -2.55 -2.09
CA VAL A 125 -2.89 -3.38 -1.24
C VAL A 125 -3.14 -4.70 -1.95
N PRO A 126 -2.59 -5.81 -1.46
CA PRO A 126 -2.75 -7.10 -2.13
C PRO A 126 -4.22 -7.53 -2.15
N GLY A 127 -4.60 -8.25 -3.20
CA GLY A 127 -5.84 -9.01 -3.25
C GLY A 127 -5.77 -10.24 -2.35
N GLY A 128 -6.90 -10.91 -2.18
CA GLY A 128 -6.97 -12.14 -1.40
C GLY A 128 -8.38 -12.60 -1.13
N SER A 129 -8.52 -13.60 -0.26
CA SER A 129 -9.82 -14.17 0.12
C SER A 129 -10.70 -13.23 0.96
N ALA A 130 -10.10 -12.17 1.53
CA ALA A 130 -10.82 -11.16 2.28
C ALA A 130 -10.38 -9.75 1.84
N PRO A 131 -11.30 -8.75 1.80
CA PRO A 131 -10.97 -7.39 1.45
C PRO A 131 -10.10 -6.75 2.53
N LEU A 132 -8.88 -6.31 2.15
CA LEU A 132 -7.90 -5.72 3.06
C LEU A 132 -8.09 -4.20 3.24
N PHE A 133 -9.31 -3.76 3.53
CA PHE A 133 -9.62 -2.34 3.72
C PHE A 133 -8.85 -1.70 4.89
N SER A 134 -8.49 -2.47 5.92
CA SER A 134 -7.65 -1.99 7.02
C SER A 134 -6.24 -1.63 6.54
N THR A 135 -5.67 -2.41 5.61
CA THR A 135 -4.38 -2.12 5.00
C THR A 135 -4.42 -0.80 4.21
N VAL A 136 -5.53 -0.51 3.51
CA VAL A 136 -5.74 0.79 2.87
C VAL A 136 -5.57 1.93 3.86
N LEU A 137 -6.28 1.86 5.01
CA LEU A 137 -6.18 2.88 6.05
C LEU A 137 -4.77 2.99 6.63
N MET A 138 -4.12 1.85 6.92
CA MET A 138 -2.77 1.82 7.49
C MET A 138 -1.69 2.38 6.56
N LEU A 139 -1.92 2.41 5.26
CA LEU A 139 -1.01 2.98 4.28
C LEU A 139 -1.38 4.42 3.91
N ALA A 140 -2.64 4.68 3.58
CA ALA A 140 -3.06 5.95 3.02
C ALA A 140 -3.19 7.06 4.07
N VAL A 141 -3.69 6.76 5.27
CA VAL A 141 -3.81 7.77 6.34
C VAL A 141 -2.44 8.28 6.77
N PRO A 142 -1.41 7.44 7.04
CA PRO A 142 -0.06 7.94 7.32
C PRO A 142 0.55 8.74 6.17
N ALA A 143 0.35 8.34 4.92
CA ALA A 143 0.83 9.09 3.76
C ALA A 143 0.21 10.50 3.71
N ARG A 144 -1.10 10.62 3.94
CA ARG A 144 -1.80 11.91 4.06
C ARG A 144 -1.30 12.73 5.24
N VAL A 145 -1.14 12.12 6.41
CA VAL A 145 -0.61 12.78 7.61
C VAL A 145 0.82 13.27 7.39
N ALA A 146 1.65 12.53 6.67
CA ALA A 146 3.01 12.94 6.31
C ALA A 146 3.03 14.14 5.36
N GLY A 147 1.93 14.42 4.65
CA GLY A 147 1.82 15.54 3.71
C GLY A 147 2.15 15.15 2.26
N CYS A 148 2.02 13.86 1.88
CA CYS A 148 2.15 13.45 0.49
C CYS A 148 1.04 14.11 -0.34
N GLU A 149 1.44 14.81 -1.41
CA GLU A 149 0.50 15.57 -2.24
C GLU A 149 -0.34 14.66 -3.16
N GLN A 150 0.29 13.59 -3.64
CA GLN A 150 -0.31 12.65 -4.58
C GLN A 150 -0.17 11.23 -4.05
N ILE A 151 -1.30 10.58 -3.79
CA ILE A 151 -1.37 9.22 -3.29
C ILE A 151 -2.13 8.39 -4.32
N VAL A 152 -1.45 7.40 -4.90
CA VAL A 152 -2.05 6.42 -5.81
C VAL A 152 -2.14 5.09 -5.08
N LEU A 153 -3.33 4.51 -5.03
CA LEU A 153 -3.55 3.18 -4.48
C LEU A 153 -3.63 2.16 -5.61
N CYS A 154 -2.83 1.11 -5.51
CA CYS A 154 -2.82 0.00 -6.46
C CYS A 154 -3.34 -1.27 -5.76
N THR A 155 -4.23 -1.99 -6.42
CA THR A 155 -4.76 -3.27 -5.95
C THR A 155 -5.10 -4.16 -7.13
N PRO A 156 -4.95 -5.49 -7.05
CA PRO A 156 -5.40 -6.36 -8.13
C PRO A 156 -6.93 -6.36 -8.22
N PRO A 157 -7.47 -6.56 -9.42
CA PRO A 157 -8.91 -6.72 -9.62
C PRO A 157 -9.41 -8.04 -9.02
N GLN A 158 -10.69 -8.09 -8.69
CA GLN A 158 -11.41 -9.34 -8.44
C GLN A 158 -11.62 -10.07 -9.77
N LYS A 159 -12.09 -11.32 -9.73
CA LYS A 159 -12.32 -12.16 -10.92
C LYS A 159 -13.31 -11.55 -11.94
N ASP A 160 -14.19 -10.68 -11.48
CA ASP A 160 -15.16 -9.94 -12.29
C ASP A 160 -14.64 -8.56 -12.75
N GLY A 161 -13.38 -8.25 -12.48
CA GLY A 161 -12.76 -6.96 -12.82
C GLY A 161 -13.03 -5.84 -11.81
N SER A 162 -13.85 -6.07 -10.79
CA SER A 162 -14.22 -5.06 -9.80
C SER A 162 -13.20 -4.96 -8.65
N VAL A 163 -13.38 -3.96 -7.79
CA VAL A 163 -12.73 -3.85 -6.48
C VAL A 163 -13.78 -4.01 -5.37
N ALA A 164 -13.41 -4.69 -4.30
CA ALA A 164 -14.31 -4.86 -3.16
C ALA A 164 -14.80 -3.50 -2.62
N PRO A 165 -16.12 -3.29 -2.44
CA PRO A 165 -16.68 -2.02 -2.01
C PRO A 165 -16.07 -1.46 -0.73
N ALA A 166 -15.73 -2.32 0.24
CA ALA A 166 -15.09 -1.90 1.48
C ALA A 166 -13.68 -1.31 1.26
N VAL A 167 -12.94 -1.79 0.23
CA VAL A 167 -11.62 -1.25 -0.15
C VAL A 167 -11.77 0.14 -0.77
N LEU A 168 -12.73 0.30 -1.70
CA LEU A 168 -13.02 1.60 -2.33
C LEU A 168 -13.49 2.63 -1.31
N TYR A 169 -14.39 2.24 -0.42
CA TYR A 169 -14.88 3.11 0.65
C TYR A 169 -13.77 3.53 1.61
N ALA A 170 -12.91 2.59 2.03
CA ALA A 170 -11.77 2.92 2.88
C ALA A 170 -10.78 3.86 2.18
N ALA A 171 -10.54 3.68 0.88
CA ALA A 171 -9.72 4.59 0.08
C ALA A 171 -10.30 6.00 0.05
N SER A 172 -11.61 6.14 -0.16
CA SER A 172 -12.33 7.43 -0.10
C SER A 172 -12.19 8.09 1.27
N VAL A 173 -12.44 7.36 2.37
CA VAL A 173 -12.27 7.87 3.75
C VAL A 173 -10.84 8.32 4.03
N ALA A 174 -9.84 7.61 3.51
CA ALA A 174 -8.43 7.98 3.64
C ALA A 174 -8.01 9.14 2.75
N GLY A 175 -8.88 9.61 1.83
CA GLY A 175 -8.59 10.73 0.92
C GLY A 175 -7.81 10.34 -0.32
N VAL A 176 -7.79 9.07 -0.70
CA VAL A 176 -7.19 8.59 -1.96
C VAL A 176 -8.11 8.94 -3.12
N ARG A 177 -7.56 9.62 -4.13
CA ARG A 177 -8.30 10.07 -5.32
C ARG A 177 -8.00 9.24 -6.57
N HIS A 178 -6.85 8.57 -6.60
CA HIS A 178 -6.40 7.76 -7.73
C HIS A 178 -6.24 6.31 -7.28
N LEU A 179 -7.00 5.44 -7.89
CA LEU A 179 -6.98 4.01 -7.61
C LEU A 179 -6.77 3.26 -8.92
N SER A 180 -5.74 2.43 -8.96
CA SER A 180 -5.35 1.68 -10.15
C SER A 180 -5.44 0.18 -9.92
N LEU A 181 -5.99 -0.52 -10.91
CA LEU A 181 -6.12 -1.97 -10.94
C LEU A 181 -4.84 -2.56 -11.51
N ILE A 182 -3.91 -2.90 -10.66
CA ILE A 182 -2.67 -3.58 -11.07
C ILE A 182 -2.31 -4.68 -10.08
N HIS A 183 -1.82 -5.79 -10.62
CA HIS A 183 -1.21 -6.86 -9.84
C HIS A 183 0.30 -6.63 -9.75
N ILE A 184 0.81 -6.54 -8.52
CA ILE A 184 2.24 -6.55 -8.26
C ILE A 184 2.50 -7.71 -7.29
N SER A 185 2.99 -8.81 -7.79
CA SER A 185 3.39 -9.97 -6.97
C SER A 185 4.84 -10.32 -7.25
#